data_a5fa942850f401479cea09d59e61ea8d
#
_entry.id   a5fa942850f401479cea09d59e61ea8d
#
_cell.length_a   1.000
_cell.length_b   1.000
_cell.length_c   1.000
_cell.angle_alpha   90.00
_cell.angle_beta   90.00
_cell.angle_gamma   90.00
#
_symmetry.space_group_name_H-M   'P 1'
#
loop_
_entity.id
_entity.type
_entity.pdbx_description
1 polymer ?
#
loop_
_entity_poly.entity_id
_entity_poly.type
_entity_poly.pdbx_seq_one_letter_code
_entity_poly.pdbx_strand_id
1 'polypeptide(L)'
;MTLDIFQPLNTYFDKVYVLSLPHTSARHANVTKVLDGLNWSFFWGADKKDYSSTQVAEQQIYDDVAHKNTKRTSRSMNLGEVACALSHRNIYQNMLDEGHRRALILEDDVLPQLEQLQHFDSVISQLPDDWELLMLGYYGHKPPTPRFRLQQRLYLAFHYLRIANWHKV
;
A
#
# COMPACT_ATOMS: atom_id res chain seq x y z
N MET A 1 -7.86 29.54 -12.92
CA MET A 1 -7.80 28.08 -13.16
C MET A 1 -7.16 27.47 -11.93
N THR A 2 -7.94 26.90 -11.03
CA THR A 2 -7.40 26.05 -9.97
C THR A 2 -6.83 24.82 -10.66
N LEU A 3 -5.52 24.63 -10.59
CA LEU A 3 -4.88 23.39 -11.02
C LEU A 3 -5.53 22.25 -10.24
N ASP A 4 -6.13 21.30 -10.94
CA ASP A 4 -6.61 20.07 -10.32
C ASP A 4 -5.38 19.29 -9.86
N ILE A 5 -5.08 19.39 -8.57
CA ILE A 5 -3.86 18.84 -7.97
C ILE A 5 -3.82 17.30 -8.07
N PHE A 6 -4.97 16.63 -8.22
CA PHE A 6 -5.08 15.19 -8.35
C PHE A 6 -5.12 14.71 -9.81
N GLN A 7 -5.13 15.62 -10.78
CA GLN A 7 -5.19 15.25 -12.19
C GLN A 7 -4.11 14.23 -12.62
N PRO A 8 -2.83 14.32 -12.18
CA PRO A 8 -1.83 13.31 -12.52
C PRO A 8 -2.21 11.90 -12.02
N LEU A 9 -2.75 11.80 -10.79
CA LEU A 9 -3.20 10.54 -10.23
C LEU A 9 -4.43 10.00 -10.96
N ASN A 10 -5.41 10.87 -11.24
CA ASN A 10 -6.63 10.53 -11.97
C ASN A 10 -6.35 10.03 -13.39
N THR A 11 -5.25 10.48 -13.99
CA THR A 11 -4.83 10.07 -15.33
C THR A 11 -4.01 8.78 -15.33
N TYR A 12 -3.17 8.60 -14.31
CA TYR A 12 -2.22 7.50 -14.28
C TYR A 12 -2.82 6.20 -13.79
N PHE A 13 -3.71 6.24 -12.78
CA PHE A 13 -4.31 5.05 -12.19
C PHE A 13 -5.67 4.74 -12.82
N ASP A 14 -5.89 3.48 -13.19
CA ASP A 14 -7.17 2.99 -13.68
C ASP A 14 -8.23 3.01 -12.56
N LYS A 15 -7.79 2.80 -11.31
CA LYS A 15 -8.64 2.80 -10.12
C LYS A 15 -7.91 3.33 -8.90
N VAL A 16 -8.63 4.10 -8.08
CA VAL A 16 -8.19 4.49 -6.74
C VAL A 16 -9.14 3.89 -5.71
N TYR A 17 -8.61 3.02 -4.86
CA TYR A 17 -9.33 2.41 -3.75
C TYR A 17 -9.00 3.13 -2.45
N VAL A 18 -10.01 3.42 -1.65
CA VAL A 18 -9.84 3.79 -0.25
C VAL A 18 -10.33 2.64 0.60
N LEU A 19 -9.39 1.90 1.18
CA LEU A 19 -9.67 0.80 2.09
C LEU A 19 -10.23 1.33 3.39
N SER A 20 -11.42 0.90 3.75
CA SER A 20 -12.09 1.30 4.99
C SER A 20 -13.04 0.22 5.49
N LEU A 21 -13.63 0.45 6.68
CA LEU A 21 -14.68 -0.38 7.26
C LEU A 21 -16.00 0.42 7.27
N PRO A 22 -17.16 -0.21 7.00
CA PRO A 22 -18.44 0.50 6.88
C PRO A 22 -18.83 1.34 8.10
N HIS A 23 -18.34 0.99 9.28
CA HIS A 23 -18.72 1.65 10.55
C HIS A 23 -17.79 2.81 10.95
N THR A 24 -16.79 3.17 10.15
CA THR A 24 -15.82 4.25 10.48
C THR A 24 -16.25 5.61 9.91
N SER A 25 -17.48 6.03 10.13
CA SER A 25 -18.10 7.21 9.52
C SER A 25 -17.30 8.51 9.66
N ALA A 26 -16.65 8.72 10.81
CA ALA A 26 -15.82 9.90 11.03
C ALA A 26 -14.60 9.93 10.08
N ARG A 27 -13.99 8.78 9.80
CA ARG A 27 -12.90 8.66 8.83
C ARG A 27 -13.40 8.88 7.41
N HIS A 28 -14.61 8.38 7.08
CA HIS A 28 -15.22 8.60 5.76
C HIS A 28 -15.39 10.09 5.46
N ALA A 29 -15.91 10.87 6.42
CA ALA A 29 -16.07 12.31 6.26
C ALA A 29 -14.72 13.03 6.04
N ASN A 30 -13.68 12.60 6.77
CA ASN A 30 -12.33 13.16 6.61
C ASN A 30 -11.76 12.83 5.23
N VAL A 31 -11.80 11.56 4.81
CA VAL A 31 -11.30 11.11 3.50
C VAL A 31 -12.00 11.86 2.36
N THR A 32 -13.32 11.98 2.39
CA THR A 32 -14.09 12.71 1.39
C THR A 32 -13.60 14.15 1.26
N LYS A 33 -13.25 14.77 2.37
CA LYS A 33 -12.73 16.15 2.37
C LYS A 33 -11.30 16.25 1.85
N VAL A 34 -10.39 15.36 2.28
CA VAL A 34 -8.96 15.48 1.94
C VAL A 34 -8.63 14.96 0.55
N LEU A 35 -9.50 14.15 -0.03
CA LEU A 35 -9.37 13.60 -1.39
C LEU A 35 -10.37 14.22 -2.37
N ASP A 36 -10.90 15.41 -2.06
CA ASP A 36 -11.79 16.15 -2.97
C ASP A 36 -11.06 16.45 -4.29
N GLY A 37 -11.65 16.05 -5.42
CA GLY A 37 -11.06 16.11 -6.76
C GLY A 37 -10.31 14.84 -7.20
N LEU A 38 -10.05 13.87 -6.34
CA LEU A 38 -9.52 12.56 -6.72
C LEU A 38 -10.67 11.59 -7.09
N ASN A 39 -10.53 10.85 -8.18
CA ASN A 39 -11.50 9.82 -8.60
C ASN A 39 -11.28 8.53 -7.81
N TRP A 40 -11.89 8.40 -6.66
CA TRP A 40 -11.74 7.25 -5.78
C TRP A 40 -13.07 6.61 -5.40
N SER A 41 -13.02 5.41 -4.87
CA SER A 41 -14.17 4.74 -4.24
C SER A 41 -13.74 3.97 -3.01
N PHE A 42 -14.67 3.80 -2.04
CA PHE A 42 -14.43 2.90 -0.92
C PHE A 42 -14.31 1.46 -1.41
N PHE A 43 -13.34 0.75 -0.81
CA PHE A 43 -13.28 -0.70 -0.80
C PHE A 43 -13.48 -1.17 0.64
N TRP A 44 -14.52 -1.97 0.86
CA TRP A 44 -14.83 -2.44 2.20
C TRP A 44 -13.94 -3.61 2.57
N GLY A 45 -13.07 -3.37 3.54
CA GLY A 45 -12.12 -4.34 4.04
C GLY A 45 -12.76 -5.40 4.94
N ALA A 46 -11.99 -6.44 5.21
CA ALA A 46 -12.33 -7.43 6.22
C ALA A 46 -12.27 -6.83 7.62
N ASP A 47 -13.31 -7.01 8.43
CA ASP A 47 -13.30 -6.57 9.83
C ASP A 47 -12.77 -7.71 10.72
N LYS A 48 -11.80 -7.41 11.59
CA LYS A 48 -11.29 -8.36 12.58
C LYS A 48 -12.38 -8.96 13.49
N LYS A 49 -13.52 -8.28 13.62
CA LYS A 49 -14.67 -8.75 14.42
C LYS A 49 -15.39 -9.94 13.79
N ASP A 50 -15.24 -10.12 12.47
CA ASP A 50 -15.88 -11.21 11.72
C ASP A 50 -15.08 -12.51 11.80
N TYR A 51 -13.93 -12.50 12.47
CA TYR A 51 -13.00 -13.63 12.55
C TYR A 51 -12.69 -14.00 14.01
N SER A 52 -12.57 -15.28 14.25
CA SER A 52 -11.93 -15.82 15.44
C SER A 52 -10.59 -16.48 15.07
N SER A 53 -9.70 -16.63 16.04
CA SER A 53 -8.43 -17.34 15.82
C SER A 53 -8.64 -18.79 15.35
N THR A 54 -9.71 -19.45 15.83
CA THR A 54 -10.10 -20.79 15.41
C THR A 54 -10.50 -20.82 13.94
N GLN A 55 -11.40 -19.91 13.51
CA GLN A 55 -11.81 -19.82 12.11
C GLN A 55 -10.64 -19.52 11.17
N VAL A 56 -9.74 -18.63 11.58
CA VAL A 56 -8.54 -18.29 10.79
C VAL A 56 -7.67 -19.52 10.57
N ALA A 57 -7.51 -20.37 11.60
CA ALA A 57 -6.74 -21.61 11.51
C ALA A 57 -7.46 -22.69 10.68
N GLU A 58 -8.74 -22.93 10.95
CA GLU A 58 -9.55 -23.96 10.25
C GLU A 58 -9.71 -23.67 8.77
N GLN A 59 -9.90 -22.41 8.40
CA GLN A 59 -10.03 -21.98 7.00
C GLN A 59 -8.69 -21.74 6.31
N GLN A 60 -7.58 -21.99 6.99
CA GLN A 60 -6.22 -21.80 6.48
C GLN A 60 -5.99 -20.39 5.89
N ILE A 61 -6.63 -19.37 6.48
CA ILE A 61 -6.53 -17.99 6.04
C ILE A 61 -5.11 -17.46 6.26
N TYR A 62 -4.43 -17.96 7.31
CA TYR A 62 -3.13 -17.52 7.75
C TYR A 62 -2.27 -18.72 8.18
N ASP A 63 -1.08 -18.80 7.60
CA ASP A 63 -0.07 -19.79 7.98
C ASP A 63 0.93 -19.17 8.96
N ASP A 64 0.75 -19.44 10.24
CA ASP A 64 1.60 -18.95 11.33
C ASP A 64 3.04 -19.47 11.25
N VAL A 65 3.21 -20.71 10.77
CA VAL A 65 4.53 -21.32 10.63
C VAL A 65 5.30 -20.64 9.50
N ALA A 66 4.67 -20.48 8.35
CA ALA A 66 5.27 -19.77 7.22
C ALA A 66 5.61 -18.32 7.61
N HIS A 67 4.70 -17.62 8.31
CA HIS A 67 4.93 -16.25 8.78
C HIS A 67 6.17 -16.14 9.67
N LYS A 68 6.29 -16.98 10.69
CA LYS A 68 7.44 -17.01 11.61
C LYS A 68 8.75 -17.38 10.89
N ASN A 69 8.68 -18.23 9.88
CA ASN A 69 9.83 -18.63 9.08
C ASN A 69 10.40 -17.48 8.23
N THR A 70 9.64 -16.40 7.98
CA THR A 70 10.15 -15.21 7.28
C THR A 70 11.25 -14.49 8.05
N LYS A 71 11.42 -14.78 9.34
CA LYS A 71 12.37 -14.12 10.29
C LYS A 71 12.17 -12.61 10.43
N ARG A 72 11.07 -12.06 9.94
CA ARG A 72 10.71 -10.64 10.10
C ARG A 72 10.12 -10.37 11.47
N THR A 73 9.45 -11.37 12.04
CA THR A 73 8.86 -11.33 13.38
C THR A 73 8.87 -12.72 13.99
N SER A 74 8.96 -12.79 15.32
CA SER A 74 8.87 -14.07 16.08
C SER A 74 7.47 -14.32 16.63
N ARG A 75 6.54 -13.36 16.50
CA ARG A 75 5.17 -13.49 16.99
C ARG A 75 4.19 -13.80 15.87
N SER A 76 3.08 -14.41 16.23
CA SER A 76 1.93 -14.58 15.35
C SER A 76 1.29 -13.22 15.00
N MET A 77 0.64 -13.12 13.85
CA MET A 77 -0.21 -11.98 13.52
C MET A 77 -1.44 -11.96 14.44
N ASN A 78 -1.85 -10.78 14.87
CA ASN A 78 -3.14 -10.62 15.52
C ASN A 78 -4.27 -10.54 14.47
N LEU A 79 -5.53 -10.68 14.90
CA LEU A 79 -6.68 -10.69 13.98
C LEU A 79 -6.81 -9.40 13.15
N GLY A 80 -6.37 -8.24 13.68
CA GLY A 80 -6.36 -6.99 12.94
C GLY A 80 -5.36 -7.01 11.78
N GLU A 81 -4.17 -7.56 12.02
CA GLU A 81 -3.14 -7.72 10.98
C GLU A 81 -3.57 -8.73 9.92
N VAL A 82 -4.22 -9.83 10.32
CA VAL A 82 -4.80 -10.81 9.40
C VAL A 82 -5.90 -10.16 8.55
N ALA A 83 -6.82 -9.44 9.16
CA ALA A 83 -7.90 -8.75 8.46
C ALA A 83 -7.37 -7.68 7.48
N CYS A 84 -6.34 -6.93 7.88
CA CYS A 84 -5.67 -5.96 7.00
C CYS A 84 -5.04 -6.66 5.78
N ALA A 85 -4.29 -7.74 5.98
CA ALA A 85 -3.70 -8.53 4.90
C ALA A 85 -4.75 -9.12 3.95
N LEU A 86 -5.86 -9.64 4.50
CA LEU A 86 -7.01 -10.12 3.71
C LEU A 86 -7.63 -9.00 2.87
N SER A 87 -7.79 -7.82 3.46
CA SER A 87 -8.35 -6.65 2.77
C SER A 87 -7.52 -6.28 1.56
N HIS A 88 -6.20 -6.20 1.70
CA HIS A 88 -5.30 -5.92 0.58
C HIS A 88 -5.33 -7.04 -0.46
N ARG A 89 -5.32 -8.31 -0.05
CA ARG A 89 -5.47 -9.43 -0.98
C ARG A 89 -6.76 -9.34 -1.80
N ASN A 90 -7.87 -8.98 -1.16
CA ASN A 90 -9.15 -8.84 -1.82
C ASN A 90 -9.17 -7.64 -2.80
N ILE A 91 -8.47 -6.53 -2.48
CA ILE A 91 -8.28 -5.42 -3.43
C ILE A 91 -7.48 -5.91 -4.66
N TYR A 92 -6.40 -6.66 -4.46
CA TYR A 92 -5.61 -7.19 -5.58
C TYR A 92 -6.43 -8.13 -6.46
N GLN A 93 -7.26 -8.99 -5.84
CA GLN A 93 -8.16 -9.86 -6.61
C GLN A 93 -9.19 -9.03 -7.39
N ASN A 94 -9.83 -8.05 -6.76
CA ASN A 94 -10.78 -7.17 -7.45
C ASN A 94 -10.12 -6.39 -8.60
N MET A 95 -8.88 -5.93 -8.40
CA MET A 95 -8.12 -5.27 -9.46
C MET A 95 -7.93 -6.19 -10.68
N LEU A 96 -7.63 -7.46 -10.46
CA LEU A 96 -7.50 -8.46 -11.54
C LEU A 96 -8.84 -8.75 -12.21
N ASP A 97 -9.90 -8.97 -11.43
CA ASP A 97 -11.24 -9.31 -11.91
C ASP A 97 -11.83 -8.18 -12.78
N GLU A 98 -11.55 -6.92 -12.42
CA GLU A 98 -11.99 -5.72 -13.16
C GLU A 98 -11.03 -5.33 -14.29
N GLY A 99 -9.91 -6.02 -14.45
CA GLY A 99 -8.94 -5.77 -15.50
C GLY A 99 -8.12 -4.48 -15.34
N HIS A 100 -8.03 -3.94 -14.12
CA HIS A 100 -7.23 -2.76 -13.83
C HIS A 100 -5.74 -3.11 -13.87
N ARG A 101 -4.97 -2.33 -14.61
CA ARG A 101 -3.52 -2.53 -14.75
C ARG A 101 -2.74 -1.80 -13.65
N ARG A 102 -3.25 -0.66 -13.20
CA ARG A 102 -2.64 0.18 -12.17
C ARG A 102 -3.70 0.67 -11.20
N ALA A 103 -3.50 0.41 -9.93
CA ALA A 103 -4.38 0.90 -8.89
C ALA A 103 -3.59 1.65 -7.81
N LEU A 104 -4.19 2.71 -7.30
CA LEU A 104 -3.73 3.38 -6.08
C LEU A 104 -4.57 2.87 -4.92
N ILE A 105 -3.91 2.41 -3.87
CA ILE A 105 -4.56 1.94 -2.65
C ILE A 105 -4.21 2.89 -1.52
N LEU A 106 -5.21 3.49 -0.92
CA LEU A 106 -5.12 4.38 0.22
C LEU A 106 -5.87 3.78 1.41
N GLU A 107 -5.43 4.05 2.62
CA GLU A 107 -6.19 3.75 3.84
C GLU A 107 -7.05 4.94 4.25
N ASP A 108 -8.09 4.72 5.05
CA ASP A 108 -9.08 5.74 5.43
C ASP A 108 -8.57 6.79 6.43
N ASP A 109 -7.31 6.71 6.82
CA ASP A 109 -6.60 7.70 7.62
C ASP A 109 -5.47 8.42 6.84
N VAL A 110 -5.50 8.31 5.50
CA VAL A 110 -4.54 8.99 4.63
C VAL A 110 -4.56 10.51 4.83
N LEU A 111 -3.35 11.08 4.86
CA LEU A 111 -3.12 12.52 4.89
C LEU A 111 -2.21 12.89 3.71
N PRO A 112 -2.77 13.24 2.54
CA PRO A 112 -1.97 13.52 1.37
C PRO A 112 -1.14 14.79 1.55
N GLN A 113 0.14 14.72 1.18
CA GLN A 113 1.03 15.88 1.11
C GLN A 113 0.89 16.49 -0.29
N LEU A 114 -0.09 17.36 -0.47
CA LEU A 114 -0.51 17.89 -1.77
C LEU A 114 0.64 18.54 -2.53
N GLU A 115 1.53 19.27 -1.85
CA GLU A 115 2.73 19.88 -2.44
C GLU A 115 3.71 18.87 -3.06
N GLN A 116 3.68 17.60 -2.64
CA GLN A 116 4.52 16.58 -3.22
C GLN A 116 3.95 15.99 -4.52
N LEU A 117 2.66 16.17 -4.77
CA LEU A 117 2.02 15.63 -5.98
C LEU A 117 2.56 16.25 -7.27
N GLN A 118 3.10 17.47 -7.21
CA GLN A 118 3.79 18.09 -8.36
C GLN A 118 5.00 17.28 -8.87
N HIS A 119 5.55 16.40 -8.05
CA HIS A 119 6.69 15.55 -8.39
C HIS A 119 6.28 14.16 -8.89
N PHE A 120 4.97 13.86 -8.92
CA PHE A 120 4.46 12.53 -9.23
C PHE A 120 4.97 12.00 -10.57
N ASP A 121 4.81 12.77 -11.64
CA ASP A 121 5.27 12.35 -12.98
C ASP A 121 6.77 12.10 -13.03
N SER A 122 7.56 12.93 -12.32
CA SER A 122 9.01 12.73 -12.22
C SER A 122 9.37 11.47 -11.43
N VAL A 123 8.59 11.06 -10.45
CA VAL A 123 8.79 9.80 -9.71
C VAL A 123 8.43 8.62 -10.61
N ILE A 124 7.29 8.66 -11.27
CA ILE A 124 6.83 7.59 -12.15
C ILE A 124 7.78 7.36 -13.32
N SER A 125 8.33 8.41 -13.91
CA SER A 125 9.27 8.29 -15.03
C SER A 125 10.61 7.65 -14.65
N GLN A 126 10.90 7.48 -13.37
CA GLN A 126 12.11 6.82 -12.88
C GLN A 126 11.90 5.35 -12.52
N LEU A 127 10.66 4.86 -12.57
CA LEU A 127 10.37 3.46 -12.29
C LEU A 127 10.84 2.56 -13.44
N PRO A 128 11.33 1.36 -13.16
CA PRO A 128 11.54 0.36 -14.19
C PRO A 128 10.21 -0.06 -14.83
N ASP A 129 10.23 -0.49 -16.08
CA ASP A 129 8.99 -0.84 -16.81
C ASP A 129 8.22 -2.02 -16.18
N ASP A 130 8.91 -2.87 -15.44
CA ASP A 130 8.42 -4.08 -14.79
C ASP A 130 8.13 -3.90 -13.28
N TRP A 131 7.93 -2.65 -12.82
CA TRP A 131 7.58 -2.44 -11.42
C TRP A 131 6.22 -3.06 -11.06
N GLU A 132 6.14 -3.68 -9.89
CA GLU A 132 4.93 -4.36 -9.42
C GLU A 132 4.26 -3.63 -8.24
N LEU A 133 5.05 -3.08 -7.32
CA LEU A 133 4.57 -2.38 -6.13
C LEU A 133 5.42 -1.15 -5.84
N LEU A 134 4.74 -0.01 -5.66
CA LEU A 134 5.35 1.25 -5.27
C LEU A 134 4.72 1.77 -3.99
N MET A 135 5.52 1.98 -2.95
CA MET A 135 5.08 2.64 -1.73
C MET A 135 5.26 4.16 -1.87
N LEU A 136 4.14 4.88 -2.05
CA LEU A 136 4.13 6.35 -2.16
C LEU A 136 4.22 7.05 -0.81
N GLY A 137 3.91 6.37 0.28
CA GLY A 137 3.99 6.89 1.63
C GLY A 137 4.73 5.93 2.56
N TYR A 138 5.21 6.47 3.68
CA TYR A 138 5.80 5.67 4.74
C TYR A 138 5.38 6.17 6.12
N TYR A 139 5.28 5.25 7.05
CA TYR A 139 5.04 5.60 8.44
C TYR A 139 6.37 5.86 9.14
N GLY A 140 6.63 7.12 9.49
CA GLY A 140 7.82 7.51 10.25
C GLY A 140 8.26 8.95 9.94
N HIS A 141 8.58 9.69 11.00
CA HIS A 141 8.91 11.11 10.90
C HIS A 141 10.42 11.40 10.70
N LYS A 142 11.24 10.37 10.53
CA LYS A 142 12.68 10.58 10.37
C LYS A 142 13.09 10.41 8.92
N PRO A 143 13.68 11.44 8.31
CA PRO A 143 14.25 11.29 6.97
C PRO A 143 15.32 10.20 6.98
N PRO A 144 15.51 9.48 5.87
CA PRO A 144 16.52 8.43 5.79
C PRO A 144 17.91 9.00 6.14
N THR A 145 18.61 8.31 7.04
CA THR A 145 19.96 8.73 7.44
C THR A 145 20.94 8.68 6.26
N PRO A 146 22.03 9.45 6.26
CA PRO A 146 23.05 9.35 5.22
C PRO A 146 23.58 7.93 5.02
N ARG A 147 23.70 7.16 6.11
CA ARG A 147 24.10 5.74 6.08
C ARG A 147 23.06 4.88 5.32
N PHE A 148 21.78 5.10 5.59
CA PHE A 148 20.70 4.38 4.89
C PHE A 148 20.67 4.72 3.38
N ARG A 149 20.86 6.01 3.03
CA ARG A 149 20.96 6.43 1.61
C ARG A 149 22.15 5.81 0.90
N LEU A 150 23.28 5.68 1.58
CA LEU A 150 24.46 5.00 1.03
C LEU A 150 24.20 3.51 0.81
N GLN A 151 23.58 2.83 1.80
CA GLN A 151 23.19 1.43 1.68
C GLN A 151 22.22 1.21 0.51
N GLN A 152 21.24 2.09 0.35
CA GLN A 152 20.28 2.04 -0.76
C GLN A 152 20.97 2.22 -2.12
N ARG A 153 21.91 3.17 -2.24
CA ARG A 153 22.68 3.37 -3.47
C ARG A 153 23.55 2.16 -3.80
N LEU A 154 24.19 1.56 -2.82
CA LEU A 154 24.97 0.34 -3.00
C LEU A 154 24.08 -0.83 -3.41
N TYR A 155 22.92 -0.99 -2.76
CA TYR A 155 21.95 -2.00 -3.14
C TYR A 155 21.51 -1.85 -4.59
N LEU A 156 21.12 -0.65 -5.03
CA LEU A 156 20.73 -0.38 -6.41
C LEU A 156 21.88 -0.68 -7.38
N ALA A 157 23.11 -0.24 -7.06
CA ALA A 157 24.27 -0.53 -7.91
C ALA A 157 24.54 -2.03 -8.07
N PHE A 158 24.47 -2.81 -6.99
CA PHE A 158 24.64 -4.27 -7.01
C PHE A 158 23.48 -4.97 -7.72
N HIS A 159 22.25 -4.47 -7.57
CA HIS A 159 21.07 -4.97 -8.28
C HIS A 159 21.21 -4.77 -9.79
N TYR A 160 21.57 -3.56 -10.25
CA TYR A 160 21.81 -3.27 -11.66
C TYR A 160 22.97 -4.10 -12.25
N LEU A 161 24.01 -4.36 -11.46
CA LEU A 161 25.15 -5.17 -11.89
C LEU A 161 24.88 -6.69 -11.83
N ARG A 162 23.69 -7.12 -11.36
CA ARG A 162 23.32 -8.54 -11.16
C ARG A 162 24.31 -9.33 -10.30
N ILE A 163 25.06 -8.65 -9.41
CA ILE A 163 26.14 -9.26 -8.63
C ILE A 163 25.64 -9.96 -7.37
N ALA A 164 24.44 -9.66 -6.90
CA ALA A 164 23.85 -10.34 -5.73
C ALA A 164 22.32 -10.35 -5.77
N ASN A 165 21.73 -11.52 -5.54
CA ASN A 165 20.33 -11.66 -5.14
C ASN A 165 20.20 -11.28 -3.65
N TRP A 166 20.07 -10.00 -3.37
CA TRP A 166 19.82 -9.51 -2.01
C TRP A 166 18.32 -9.50 -1.74
N HIS A 167 17.78 -10.65 -1.32
CA HIS A 167 16.41 -10.75 -0.81
C HIS A 167 16.27 -10.32 0.66
N LYS A 168 17.24 -9.58 1.20
CA LYS A 168 17.26 -9.18 2.62
C LYS A 168 17.69 -7.73 2.77
N VAL A 169 16.73 -6.82 2.62
CA VAL A 169 16.75 -5.53 3.32
C VAL A 169 15.41 -5.39 4.03
#